data_6a59b522ca3172090ed05d8d31f0b890
#
_entry.id   6a59b522ca3172090ed05d8d31f0b890
#
_cell.length_a   1.000
_cell.length_b   1.000
_cell.length_c   1.000
_cell.angle_alpha   90.00
_cell.angle_beta   90.00
_cell.angle_gamma   90.00
#
_symmetry.space_group_name_H-M   'P 1'
#
loop_
_entity.id
_entity.type
_entity.pdbx_description
1 polymer ?
#
loop_
_entity_poly.entity_id
_entity_poly.type
_entity_poly.pdbx_seq_one_letter_code
_entity_poly.pdbx_strand_id
1 'polypeptide(L)' 'MVEVICDTNFLIHLATRRIKNIDNLDMEIGSISFIVPEVVKNELEKLQQVPEKTQEITTTLNFIKNFKIIP' A
#
# COMPACT_ATOMS: atom_id res chain seq x y z
N MET A 1 -4.63 -12.10 -14.62
CA MET A 1 -4.45 -11.31 -13.39
C MET A 1 -2.96 -11.15 -13.07
N VAL A 2 -2.55 -9.96 -12.72
CA VAL A 2 -1.17 -9.69 -12.36
C VAL A 2 -1.09 -9.48 -10.85
N GLU A 3 -0.17 -10.15 -10.20
CA GLU A 3 0.03 -9.98 -8.77
C GLU A 3 1.31 -9.21 -8.53
N VAL A 4 1.23 -8.19 -7.70
CA VAL A 4 2.37 -7.33 -7.39
C VAL A 4 2.62 -7.38 -5.90
N ILE A 5 3.81 -7.81 -5.51
CA ILE A 5 4.19 -7.83 -4.10
C ILE A 5 4.78 -6.47 -3.75
N CYS A 6 4.21 -5.84 -2.75
CA CYS A 6 4.52 -4.47 -2.43
C CYS A 6 5.51 -4.39 -1.26
N ASP A 7 6.49 -3.51 -1.37
CA ASP A 7 7.34 -3.23 -0.23
C ASP A 7 6.86 -1.94 0.45
N THR A 8 7.48 -1.61 1.57
CA THR A 8 7.05 -0.49 2.39
C THR A 8 7.09 0.84 1.63
N ASN A 9 8.19 1.12 0.96
CA ASN A 9 8.34 2.39 0.25
C ASN A 9 7.38 2.50 -0.91
N PHE A 10 7.15 1.40 -1.61
CA PHE A 10 6.22 1.37 -2.72
C PHE A 10 4.80 1.72 -2.25
N LEU A 11 4.39 1.13 -1.14
CA LEU A 11 3.05 1.39 -0.61
C LEU A 11 2.87 2.83 -0.15
N ILE A 12 3.87 3.38 0.52
CA ILE A 12 3.82 4.76 0.96
C ILE A 12 3.71 5.67 -0.26
N HIS A 13 4.50 5.38 -1.26
CA HIS A 13 4.51 6.16 -2.49
C HIS A 13 3.15 6.15 -3.17
N LEU A 14 2.56 4.96 -3.31
CA LEU A 14 1.26 4.83 -3.94
C LEU A 14 0.19 5.59 -3.15
N ALA A 15 0.19 5.41 -1.85
CA ALA A 15 -0.85 6.00 -1.00
C ALA A 15 -0.79 7.52 -0.99
N THR A 16 0.42 8.07 -1.02
CA THR A 16 0.57 9.52 -0.93
C THR A 16 0.54 10.21 -2.28
N ARG A 17 0.72 9.46 -3.36
CA ARG A 17 0.77 10.02 -4.70
C ARG A 17 -0.56 10.07 -5.40
N ARG A 18 -1.60 9.68 -4.82
CA ARG A 18 -2.94 9.69 -5.39
C ARG A 18 -3.29 8.39 -6.07
N ILE A 19 -4.38 7.94 -5.69
CA ILE A 19 -4.95 6.70 -6.11
C ILE A 19 -5.48 6.74 -7.53
N LYS A 20 -5.66 7.94 -8.07
CA LYS A 20 -6.19 8.10 -9.42
C LYS A 20 -5.44 7.28 -10.44
N ASN A 21 -4.12 7.27 -10.34
CA ASN A 21 -3.31 6.55 -11.30
C ASN A 21 -3.49 5.05 -11.18
N ILE A 22 -3.74 4.59 -9.97
CA ILE A 22 -3.97 3.17 -9.74
C ILE A 22 -5.29 2.74 -10.36
N ASP A 23 -6.31 3.55 -10.18
CA ASP A 23 -7.62 3.27 -10.74
C ASP A 23 -7.56 3.18 -12.25
N ASN A 24 -6.89 4.13 -12.87
CA ASN A 24 -6.73 4.12 -14.31
C ASN A 24 -5.95 2.91 -14.78
N LEU A 25 -4.90 2.59 -14.07
CA LEU A 25 -4.05 1.46 -14.42
C LEU A 25 -4.83 0.16 -14.33
N ASP A 26 -5.61 0.01 -13.28
CA ASP A 26 -6.42 -1.17 -13.08
C ASP A 26 -7.42 -1.34 -14.21
N MET A 27 -8.03 -0.26 -14.63
CA MET A 27 -9.00 -0.29 -15.72
C MET A 27 -8.35 -0.64 -17.05
N GLU A 28 -7.14 -0.19 -17.28
CA GLU A 28 -6.47 -0.38 -18.56
C GLU A 28 -5.92 -1.78 -18.73
N ILE A 29 -5.41 -2.38 -17.69
CA ILE A 29 -4.78 -3.68 -17.80
C ILE A 29 -5.55 -4.78 -17.13
N GLY A 30 -6.76 -4.50 -16.74
CA GLY A 30 -7.63 -5.49 -16.15
C GLY A 30 -7.38 -5.60 -14.67
N SER A 31 -7.14 -6.77 -14.16
CA SER A 31 -7.02 -6.95 -12.74
C SER A 31 -5.57 -6.95 -12.28
N ILE A 32 -5.25 -6.06 -11.36
CA ILE A 32 -3.98 -6.09 -10.66
C ILE A 32 -4.27 -6.39 -9.21
N SER A 33 -3.63 -7.39 -8.66
CA SER A 33 -3.78 -7.75 -7.27
C SER A 33 -2.54 -7.31 -6.53
N PHE A 34 -2.70 -6.36 -5.61
CA PHE A 34 -1.59 -5.92 -4.79
C PHE A 34 -1.53 -6.79 -3.54
N ILE A 35 -0.36 -7.36 -3.29
CA ILE A 35 -0.16 -8.27 -2.19
C ILE A 35 0.80 -7.65 -1.20
N VAL A 36 0.42 -7.61 0.06
CA VAL A 36 1.21 -7.00 1.12
C VAL A 36 1.70 -8.10 2.06
N PRO A 37 3.01 -8.37 2.11
CA PRO A 37 3.52 -9.30 3.11
C PRO A 37 3.27 -8.77 4.52
N GLU A 38 2.95 -9.64 5.43
CA GLU A 38 2.66 -9.25 6.81
C GLU A 38 3.82 -8.47 7.44
N VAL A 39 5.04 -8.82 7.10
CA VAL A 39 6.21 -8.12 7.61
C VAL A 39 6.21 -6.65 7.20
N VAL A 40 5.71 -6.37 6.00
CA VAL A 40 5.60 -5.00 5.51
C VAL A 40 4.55 -4.23 6.30
N LYS A 41 3.42 -4.88 6.55
CA LYS A 41 2.37 -4.25 7.33
C LYS A 41 2.88 -3.94 8.75
N ASN A 42 3.60 -4.87 9.34
CA ASN A 42 4.17 -4.67 10.67
C ASN A 42 5.16 -3.51 10.68
N GLU A 43 5.93 -3.38 9.62
CA GLU A 43 6.88 -2.28 9.47
C GLU A 43 6.16 -0.95 9.40
N LEU A 44 5.07 -0.91 8.66
CA LEU A 44 4.26 0.31 8.59
C LEU A 44 3.71 0.68 9.96
N GLU A 45 3.25 -0.31 10.71
CA GLU A 45 2.71 -0.04 12.05
C GLU A 45 3.77 0.53 12.98
N LYS A 46 5.00 0.09 12.84
CA LYS A 46 6.09 0.65 13.61
C LYS A 46 6.39 2.09 13.21
N LEU A 47 6.39 2.35 11.92
CA LEU A 47 6.64 3.68 11.42
C LEU A 47 5.54 4.66 11.83
N GLN A 48 4.34 4.17 12.02
CA GLN A 48 3.23 5.03 12.44
C GLN A 48 3.50 5.70 13.77
N GLN A 49 4.37 5.12 14.57
CA GLN A 49 4.71 5.67 15.88
C GLN A 49 5.75 6.77 15.82
N VAL A 50 6.34 7.00 14.67
CA VAL A 50 7.29 8.09 14.48
C VAL A 50 6.49 9.36 14.21
N PRO A 51 6.55 10.37 15.08
CA PRO A 51 5.65 11.53 14.99
C PRO A 51 5.64 12.22 13.62
N GLU A 52 6.79 12.31 12.99
CA GLU A 52 6.88 12.99 11.70
C GLU A 52 6.25 12.20 10.56
N LYS A 53 6.00 10.92 10.79
CA LYS A 53 5.50 10.04 9.74
C LYS A 53 4.09 9.54 10.01
N THR A 54 3.53 9.86 11.16
CA THR A 54 2.24 9.31 11.58
C THR A 54 1.15 9.50 10.53
N GLN A 55 1.01 10.72 10.02
CA GLN A 55 -0.07 11.01 9.08
C GLN A 55 0.12 10.26 7.77
N GLU A 56 1.33 10.27 7.25
CA GLU A 56 1.65 9.59 6.00
C GLU A 56 1.40 8.10 6.13
N ILE A 57 1.83 7.51 7.23
CA ILE A 57 1.68 6.07 7.42
C ILE A 57 0.23 5.69 7.72
N THR A 58 -0.49 6.54 8.43
CA THR A 58 -1.92 6.29 8.67
C THR A 58 -2.67 6.25 7.34
N THR A 59 -2.36 7.17 6.44
CA THR A 59 -2.93 7.18 5.11
C THR A 59 -2.61 5.88 4.38
N THR A 60 -1.36 5.43 4.47
CA THR A 60 -0.93 4.21 3.82
C THR A 60 -1.64 2.99 4.40
N LEU A 61 -1.75 2.91 5.71
CA LEU A 61 -2.45 1.78 6.33
C LEU A 61 -3.91 1.72 5.94
N ASN A 62 -4.56 2.86 5.84
CA ASN A 62 -5.94 2.91 5.37
C ASN A 62 -6.05 2.51 3.91
N PHE A 63 -5.07 2.88 3.12
CA PHE A 63 -5.02 2.56 1.70
C PHE A 63 -4.95 1.06 1.47
N ILE A 64 -4.15 0.35 2.29
CA ILE A 64 -3.95 -1.08 2.08
C ILE A 64 -4.97 -1.96 2.78
N LYS A 65 -5.98 -1.36 3.38
CA LYS A 65 -6.98 -2.12 4.13
C LYS A 65 -7.62 -3.24 3.35
N ASN A 66 -7.83 -3.02 2.07
CA ASN A 66 -8.49 -3.99 1.21
C ASN A 66 -7.51 -4.83 0.39
N PHE A 67 -6.24 -4.65 0.61
CA PHE A 67 -5.24 -5.43 -0.11
C PHE A 67 -5.09 -6.79 0.56
N LYS A 68 -4.62 -7.74 -0.22
CA LYS A 68 -4.39 -9.08 0.30
C LYS A 68 -3.12 -9.08 1.15
N ILE A 69 -3.25 -9.51 2.39
CA ILE A 69 -2.12 -9.60 3.31
C ILE A 69 -1.71 -11.07 3.39
N ILE A 70 -0.45 -11.35 3.20
CA ILE A 70 0.05 -12.71 3.28
C ILE A 70 1.12 -12.83 4.37
N PRO A 71 1.27 -14.00 4.95
CA PRO A 71 2.27 -14.21 6.00
C PRO A 71 3.69 -14.03 5.50
#